data_bde2272a2d2b6f0518e18273f4e54e44
#
_entry.id   bde2272a2d2b6f0518e18273f4e54e44
#
_cell.length_a   1.000
_cell.length_b   1.000
_cell.length_c   1.000
_cell.angle_alpha   90.00
_cell.angle_beta   90.00
_cell.angle_gamma   90.00
#
_symmetry.space_group_name_H-M   'P 1'
#
loop_
_entity.id
_entity.type
_entity.pdbx_description
1 polymer ?
#
loop_
_entity_poly.entity_id
_entity_poly.type
_entity_poly.pdbx_seq_one_letter_code
_entity_poly.pdbx_strand_id
1 'polypeptide(L)'
;GELLDDLVAFTTKKNLSGIEALSAIPGTVGAAPVQNVGAYGQEIEQVLESVHAYDLKEEKYVTIKKEDMNLGYRQSIFNHGKDAGRYLIISIRIHLSHDRLTPPFYTSLQSYVEEHQITDFSPKSIREMVTEIRWSKLPKPEEMASSGSFFKNVYLDDQEAERLRSMNVPVWEGNKVPSGWLIDHAGLKGKSFYGMRVSEKAALILINESAQSYAHLKQAREEIVSIIEKKYGLTLKQEPVELE
;
A
#
# COMPACT_ATOMS: atom_id res chain seq x y z
N GLY A 1 -15.61 -5.05 12.38
CA GLY A 1 -14.26 -4.77 12.89
C GLY A 1 -13.97 -3.29 12.91
N GLU A 2 -13.13 -2.86 13.82
CA GLU A 2 -12.70 -1.46 13.93
C GLU A 2 -11.96 -1.02 12.66
N LEU A 3 -12.20 0.21 12.22
CA LEU A 3 -11.48 0.78 11.08
C LEU A 3 -10.04 1.13 11.48
N LEU A 4 -9.12 0.88 10.56
CA LEU A 4 -7.70 1.20 10.79
C LEU A 4 -7.50 2.70 11.01
N ASP A 5 -8.17 3.54 10.23
CA ASP A 5 -8.05 5.00 10.36
C ASP A 5 -8.61 5.53 11.69
N ASP A 6 -9.63 4.89 12.26
CA ASP A 6 -10.15 5.23 13.59
C ASP A 6 -9.13 4.88 14.69
N LEU A 7 -8.46 3.74 14.57
CA LEU A 7 -7.35 3.38 15.46
C LEU A 7 -6.21 4.40 15.36
N VAL A 8 -5.80 4.77 14.15
CA VAL A 8 -4.76 5.79 13.94
C VAL A 8 -5.17 7.13 14.53
N ALA A 9 -6.42 7.56 14.33
CA ALA A 9 -6.94 8.79 14.91
C ALA A 9 -6.95 8.75 16.44
N PHE A 10 -7.31 7.61 17.03
CA PHE A 10 -7.31 7.42 18.47
C PHE A 10 -5.89 7.50 19.06
N THR A 11 -4.93 6.80 18.45
CA THR A 11 -3.55 6.75 18.94
C THR A 11 -2.84 8.10 18.81
N THR A 12 -3.04 8.81 17.69
CA THR A 12 -2.47 10.16 17.51
C THR A 12 -3.03 11.19 18.48
N LYS A 13 -4.34 11.10 18.84
CA LYS A 13 -4.93 11.91 19.92
C LYS A 13 -4.31 11.64 21.29
N LYS A 14 -3.76 10.46 21.50
CA LYS A 14 -3.02 10.07 22.72
C LYS A 14 -1.53 10.40 22.64
N ASN A 15 -1.10 11.07 21.57
CA ASN A 15 0.31 11.37 21.27
C ASN A 15 1.18 10.10 21.21
N LEU A 16 0.60 9.00 20.70
CA LEU A 16 1.30 7.74 20.45
C LEU A 16 1.72 7.66 18.99
N SER A 17 2.95 7.23 18.76
CA SER A 17 3.62 7.15 17.47
C SER A 17 3.85 5.69 17.05
N GLY A 18 3.91 5.46 15.74
CA GLY A 18 4.24 4.18 15.11
C GLY A 18 3.28 3.76 14.00
N ILE A 19 2.08 4.39 13.89
CA ILE A 19 1.10 4.13 12.83
C ILE A 19 0.50 5.40 12.22
N GLU A 20 0.96 6.57 12.57
CA GLU A 20 0.41 7.86 12.12
C GLU A 20 0.50 8.05 10.61
N ALA A 21 1.49 7.47 9.95
CA ALA A 21 1.61 7.50 8.48
C ALA A 21 0.68 6.51 7.76
N LEU A 22 -0.01 5.61 8.50
CA LEU A 22 -1.06 4.75 7.97
C LEU A 22 -2.44 5.42 7.95
N SER A 23 -2.49 6.74 8.14
CA SER A 23 -3.70 7.56 8.14
C SER A 23 -4.48 7.48 6.83
N ALA A 24 -5.79 7.54 6.95
CA ALA A 24 -6.73 7.53 5.83
C ALA A 24 -6.61 6.30 4.91
N ILE A 25 -6.04 5.19 5.38
CA ILE A 25 -6.07 3.91 4.66
C ILE A 25 -7.41 3.24 4.98
N PRO A 26 -8.25 2.95 3.96
CA PRO A 26 -9.49 2.20 4.18
C PRO A 26 -9.19 0.76 4.55
N GLY A 27 -10.08 0.17 5.35
CA GLY A 27 -9.98 -1.21 5.81
C GLY A 27 -10.02 -1.32 7.32
N THR A 28 -9.96 -2.56 7.83
CA THR A 28 -10.08 -2.85 9.24
C THR A 28 -8.73 -3.12 9.91
N VAL A 29 -8.69 -2.94 11.21
CA VAL A 29 -7.51 -3.27 12.04
C VAL A 29 -7.08 -4.73 11.85
N GLY A 30 -8.05 -5.66 11.79
CA GLY A 30 -7.77 -7.08 11.57
C GLY A 30 -7.24 -7.40 10.17
N ALA A 31 -7.53 -6.56 9.17
CA ALA A 31 -7.00 -6.73 7.81
C ALA A 31 -5.56 -6.19 7.65
N ALA A 32 -5.12 -5.32 8.55
CA ALA A 32 -3.81 -4.67 8.45
C ALA A 32 -2.62 -5.67 8.37
N PRO A 33 -2.55 -6.75 9.16
CA PRO A 33 -1.47 -7.73 9.07
C PRO A 33 -1.50 -8.59 7.80
N VAL A 34 -2.67 -8.73 7.15
CA VAL A 34 -2.85 -9.70 6.05
C VAL A 34 -1.86 -9.45 4.92
N GLN A 35 -1.70 -8.20 4.53
CA GLN A 35 -0.71 -7.81 3.52
C GLN A 35 0.34 -6.83 4.06
N ASN A 36 0.61 -6.87 5.37
CA ASN A 36 1.57 -5.96 6.00
C ASN A 36 1.34 -4.51 5.53
N VAL A 37 0.16 -3.96 5.86
CA VAL A 37 -0.22 -2.64 5.37
C VAL A 37 0.87 -1.61 5.65
N GLY A 38 1.19 -0.80 4.64
CA GLY A 38 2.24 0.20 4.75
C GLY A 38 2.04 1.38 3.81
N ALA A 39 2.40 2.56 4.30
CA ALA A 39 2.39 3.81 3.55
C ALA A 39 3.39 4.80 4.16
N TYR A 40 3.93 5.69 3.34
CA TYR A 40 4.80 6.79 3.75
C TYR A 40 5.96 6.38 4.67
N GLY A 41 6.52 5.17 4.44
CA GLY A 41 7.67 4.65 5.19
C GLY A 41 7.33 3.92 6.49
N GLN A 42 6.06 3.88 6.90
CA GLN A 42 5.61 3.02 7.99
C GLN A 42 4.92 1.76 7.46
N GLU A 43 5.13 0.65 8.13
CA GLU A 43 4.44 -0.63 7.92
C GLU A 43 3.95 -1.17 9.27
N ILE A 44 2.80 -1.88 9.27
CA ILE A 44 2.23 -2.39 10.52
C ILE A 44 3.19 -3.34 11.25
N GLU A 45 4.04 -4.07 10.52
CA GLU A 45 5.04 -4.96 11.11
C GLU A 45 6.00 -4.26 12.06
N GLN A 46 6.25 -2.95 11.87
CA GLN A 46 7.18 -2.20 12.73
C GLN A 46 6.70 -2.13 14.18
N VAL A 47 5.39 -2.19 14.38
CA VAL A 47 4.74 -2.08 15.69
C VAL A 47 3.96 -3.34 16.09
N LEU A 48 3.77 -4.31 15.20
CA LEU A 48 2.99 -5.52 15.44
C LEU A 48 3.77 -6.47 16.35
N GLU A 49 3.15 -6.93 17.43
CA GLU A 49 3.69 -7.94 18.36
C GLU A 49 3.07 -9.32 18.10
N SER A 50 1.75 -9.36 17.99
CA SER A 50 1.03 -10.63 17.81
C SER A 50 -0.34 -10.41 17.19
N VAL A 51 -0.88 -11.48 16.63
CA VAL A 51 -2.25 -11.59 16.13
C VAL A 51 -2.97 -12.68 16.90
N HIS A 52 -4.15 -12.37 17.42
CA HIS A 52 -5.09 -13.37 17.96
C HIS A 52 -6.06 -13.75 16.84
N ALA A 53 -6.14 -15.04 16.53
CA ALA A 53 -6.92 -15.53 15.40
C ALA A 53 -7.61 -16.85 15.72
N TYR A 54 -8.65 -17.18 14.94
CA TYR A 54 -9.22 -18.51 14.91
C TYR A 54 -8.60 -19.29 13.74
N ASP A 55 -7.99 -20.43 14.04
CA ASP A 55 -7.41 -21.34 13.06
C ASP A 55 -8.52 -22.24 12.51
N LEU A 56 -8.86 -22.05 11.24
CA LEU A 56 -9.92 -22.80 10.57
C LEU A 56 -9.57 -24.30 10.37
N LYS A 57 -8.28 -24.63 10.33
CA LYS A 57 -7.83 -26.01 10.15
C LYS A 57 -7.83 -26.81 11.44
N GLU A 58 -7.37 -26.18 12.53
CA GLU A 58 -7.26 -26.81 13.84
C GLU A 58 -8.48 -26.53 14.73
N GLU A 59 -9.45 -25.76 14.24
CA GLU A 59 -10.71 -25.38 14.90
C GLU A 59 -10.51 -24.82 16.32
N LYS A 60 -9.48 -23.95 16.48
CA LYS A 60 -9.13 -23.38 17.79
C LYS A 60 -8.61 -21.97 17.70
N TYR A 61 -8.70 -21.25 18.81
CA TYR A 61 -8.06 -19.95 18.94
C TYR A 61 -6.56 -20.10 19.13
N VAL A 62 -5.81 -19.25 18.43
CA VAL A 62 -4.35 -19.22 18.47
C VAL A 62 -3.85 -17.78 18.60
N THR A 63 -2.67 -17.63 19.19
CA THR A 63 -1.93 -16.38 19.16
C THR A 63 -0.68 -16.60 18.34
N ILE A 64 -0.56 -15.88 17.24
CA ILE A 64 0.56 -15.95 16.30
C ILE A 64 1.46 -14.76 16.62
N LYS A 65 2.73 -15.02 16.91
CA LYS A 65 3.70 -13.97 17.17
C LYS A 65 4.24 -13.38 15.86
N LYS A 66 4.75 -12.15 15.92
CA LYS A 66 5.29 -11.44 14.74
C LYS A 66 6.29 -12.29 13.96
N GLU A 67 7.22 -12.94 14.64
CA GLU A 67 8.27 -13.78 14.05
C GLU A 67 7.74 -14.97 13.24
N ASP A 68 6.52 -15.41 13.52
CA ASP A 68 5.88 -16.55 12.85
C ASP A 68 4.99 -16.12 11.68
N MET A 69 4.82 -14.80 11.44
CA MET A 69 3.90 -14.28 10.43
C MET A 69 4.54 -14.15 9.04
N ASN A 70 5.86 -14.30 8.92
CA ASN A 70 6.59 -14.14 7.66
C ASN A 70 6.20 -12.85 6.91
N LEU A 71 6.20 -11.74 7.65
CA LEU A 71 5.83 -10.43 7.12
C LEU A 71 6.86 -9.93 6.12
N GLY A 72 6.41 -9.26 5.08
CA GLY A 72 7.22 -8.66 4.05
C GLY A 72 6.40 -7.70 3.20
N TYR A 73 6.98 -7.19 2.12
CA TYR A 73 6.30 -6.23 1.25
C TYR A 73 5.00 -6.81 0.65
N ARG A 74 3.87 -6.35 1.16
CA ARG A 74 2.51 -6.81 0.79
C ARG A 74 2.30 -8.31 0.96
N GLN A 75 2.92 -8.89 1.99
CA GLN A 75 2.92 -10.32 2.22
C GLN A 75 2.88 -10.66 3.71
N SER A 76 2.22 -11.77 4.04
CA SER A 76 2.25 -12.47 5.32
C SER A 76 1.83 -13.93 5.12
N ILE A 77 1.86 -14.74 6.19
CA ILE A 77 1.26 -16.10 6.16
C ILE A 77 -0.25 -16.09 5.89
N PHE A 78 -0.93 -14.96 6.13
CA PHE A 78 -2.37 -14.86 5.98
C PHE A 78 -2.82 -14.77 4.50
N ASN A 79 -1.95 -14.26 3.62
CA ASN A 79 -2.22 -14.10 2.19
C ASN A 79 -1.24 -14.82 1.27
N HIS A 80 -0.22 -15.49 1.82
CA HIS A 80 0.79 -16.17 1.02
C HIS A 80 1.21 -17.50 1.62
N GLY A 81 1.59 -18.45 0.74
CA GLY A 81 2.06 -19.77 1.13
C GLY A 81 0.95 -20.73 1.56
N LYS A 82 1.34 -21.81 2.26
CA LYS A 82 0.44 -22.92 2.62
C LYS A 82 -0.66 -22.58 3.63
N ASP A 83 -0.50 -21.49 4.36
CA ASP A 83 -1.41 -21.07 5.42
C ASP A 83 -2.29 -19.88 4.97
N ALA A 84 -2.21 -19.47 3.69
CA ALA A 84 -3.07 -18.43 3.14
C ALA A 84 -4.56 -18.78 3.30
N GLY A 85 -5.34 -17.84 3.87
CA GLY A 85 -6.77 -18.05 4.13
C GLY A 85 -7.10 -18.98 5.31
N ARG A 86 -6.11 -19.48 6.04
CA ARG A 86 -6.31 -20.40 7.16
C ARG A 86 -6.83 -19.72 8.42
N TYR A 87 -6.55 -18.44 8.63
CA TYR A 87 -6.78 -17.75 9.87
C TYR A 87 -7.83 -16.66 9.77
N LEU A 88 -8.80 -16.62 10.66
CA LEU A 88 -9.70 -15.48 10.87
C LEU A 88 -9.12 -14.61 11.99
N ILE A 89 -8.61 -13.44 11.62
CA ILE A 89 -8.00 -12.51 12.58
C ILE A 89 -9.10 -11.82 13.40
N ILE A 90 -8.99 -11.91 14.72
CA ILE A 90 -9.94 -11.38 15.69
C ILE A 90 -9.42 -10.06 16.27
N SER A 91 -8.15 -10.03 16.64
CA SER A 91 -7.49 -8.83 17.18
C SER A 91 -5.99 -8.86 16.92
N ILE A 92 -5.38 -7.69 17.01
CA ILE A 92 -3.93 -7.54 16.94
C ILE A 92 -3.42 -6.89 18.23
N ARG A 93 -2.18 -7.19 18.58
CA ARG A 93 -1.43 -6.47 19.60
C ARG A 93 -0.32 -5.69 18.92
N ILE A 94 -0.28 -4.38 19.19
CA ILE A 94 0.74 -3.48 18.69
C ILE A 94 1.43 -2.78 19.85
N HIS A 95 2.70 -2.45 19.67
CA HIS A 95 3.48 -1.62 20.58
C HIS A 95 3.70 -0.25 19.96
N LEU A 96 3.21 0.80 20.60
CA LEU A 96 3.38 2.17 20.19
C LEU A 96 4.25 2.91 21.21
N SER A 97 4.96 3.94 20.76
CA SER A 97 5.84 4.75 21.62
C SER A 97 5.37 6.21 21.69
N HIS A 98 6.07 7.00 22.50
CA HIS A 98 5.96 8.47 22.45
C HIS A 98 7.09 9.14 21.64
N ASP A 99 7.89 8.33 20.96
CA ASP A 99 8.92 8.84 20.06
C ASP A 99 8.26 9.49 18.85
N ARG A 100 8.92 10.53 18.32
CA ARG A 100 8.41 11.22 17.15
C ARG A 100 9.12 10.74 15.91
N LEU A 101 8.40 10.71 14.79
CA LEU A 101 9.05 10.57 13.48
C LEU A 101 10.01 11.75 13.26
N THR A 102 11.17 11.44 12.72
CA THR A 102 12.20 12.43 12.40
C THR A 102 12.59 12.34 10.94
N PRO A 103 13.00 13.46 10.31
CA PRO A 103 13.55 13.42 8.96
C PRO A 103 14.81 12.53 8.85
N PRO A 104 15.12 11.98 7.67
CA PRO A 104 14.37 12.15 6.42
C PRO A 104 13.11 11.29 6.37
N PHE A 105 12.03 11.89 5.89
CA PHE A 105 10.77 11.18 5.69
C PHE A 105 10.70 10.50 4.32
N TYR A 106 9.68 9.68 4.12
CA TYR A 106 9.33 9.19 2.79
C TYR A 106 9.13 10.36 1.81
N THR A 107 9.62 10.22 0.58
CA THR A 107 9.79 11.32 -0.39
C THR A 107 8.62 12.30 -0.46
N SER A 108 7.37 11.81 -0.55
CA SER A 108 6.22 12.71 -0.68
C SER A 108 5.85 13.44 0.61
N LEU A 109 6.13 12.85 1.77
CA LEU A 109 5.96 13.51 3.06
C LEU A 109 7.09 14.53 3.27
N GLN A 110 8.32 14.17 2.91
CA GLN A 110 9.47 15.07 2.97
C GLN A 110 9.24 16.32 2.11
N SER A 111 8.81 16.15 0.85
CA SER A 111 8.51 17.27 -0.06
C SER A 111 7.42 18.17 0.51
N TYR A 112 6.37 17.58 1.09
CA TYR A 112 5.29 18.35 1.73
C TYR A 112 5.78 19.18 2.91
N VAL A 113 6.60 18.58 3.78
CA VAL A 113 7.24 19.26 4.93
C VAL A 113 8.08 20.45 4.48
N GLU A 114 8.90 20.28 3.45
CA GLU A 114 9.77 21.32 2.90
C GLU A 114 8.96 22.45 2.25
N GLU A 115 7.98 22.11 1.41
CA GLU A 115 7.12 23.07 0.70
C GLU A 115 6.32 23.95 1.67
N HIS A 116 5.80 23.35 2.76
CA HIS A 116 4.97 24.06 3.74
C HIS A 116 5.75 24.54 4.97
N GLN A 117 7.08 24.34 5.00
CA GLN A 117 7.97 24.74 6.10
C GLN A 117 7.51 24.22 7.48
N ILE A 118 7.02 22.97 7.52
CA ILE A 118 6.52 22.34 8.73
C ILE A 118 7.67 22.00 9.69
N THR A 119 7.47 22.33 10.97
CA THR A 119 8.44 22.06 12.04
C THR A 119 7.87 21.18 13.16
N ASP A 120 6.55 20.99 13.22
CA ASP A 120 5.91 20.07 14.14
C ASP A 120 5.75 18.68 13.53
N PHE A 121 6.44 17.69 14.09
CA PHE A 121 6.39 16.28 13.69
C PHE A 121 5.67 15.43 14.74
N SER A 122 4.75 16.02 15.49
CA SER A 122 3.88 15.25 16.38
C SER A 122 3.05 14.23 15.58
N PRO A 123 2.63 13.11 16.19
CA PRO A 123 1.79 12.12 15.52
C PRO A 123 0.53 12.73 14.90
N LYS A 124 -0.04 13.75 15.54
CA LYS A 124 -1.19 14.49 15.03
C LYS A 124 -0.84 15.25 13.75
N SER A 125 0.28 16.00 13.74
CA SER A 125 0.72 16.77 12.58
C SER A 125 1.06 15.85 11.40
N ILE A 126 1.78 14.73 11.65
CA ILE A 126 2.06 13.71 10.62
C ILE A 126 0.74 13.16 10.03
N ARG A 127 -0.24 12.79 10.88
CA ARG A 127 -1.55 12.33 10.42
C ARG A 127 -2.24 13.35 9.51
N GLU A 128 -2.26 14.62 9.88
CA GLU A 128 -2.87 15.70 9.10
C GLU A 128 -2.20 15.82 7.73
N MET A 129 -0.87 15.90 7.69
CA MET A 129 -0.09 15.95 6.44
C MET A 129 -0.33 14.73 5.55
N VAL A 130 -0.24 13.53 6.10
CA VAL A 130 -0.47 12.29 5.34
C VAL A 130 -1.89 12.24 4.77
N THR A 131 -2.88 12.65 5.54
CA THR A 131 -4.28 12.71 5.11
C THR A 131 -4.45 13.66 3.93
N GLU A 132 -3.85 14.85 4.00
CA GLU A 132 -3.91 15.85 2.93
C GLU A 132 -3.19 15.35 1.66
N ILE A 133 -1.96 14.83 1.79
CA ILE A 133 -1.22 14.25 0.67
C ILE A 133 -2.01 13.11 0.00
N ARG A 134 -2.69 12.28 0.78
CA ARG A 134 -3.49 11.18 0.23
C ARG A 134 -4.68 11.70 -0.57
N TRP A 135 -5.47 12.60 0.00
CA TRP A 135 -6.66 13.15 -0.67
C TRP A 135 -6.34 14.09 -1.84
N SER A 136 -5.12 14.63 -1.91
CA SER A 136 -4.68 15.34 -3.12
C SER A 136 -4.48 14.42 -4.32
N LYS A 137 -4.15 13.14 -4.10
CA LYS A 137 -3.80 12.14 -5.13
C LYS A 137 -4.88 11.09 -5.35
N LEU A 138 -5.53 10.64 -4.27
CA LEU A 138 -6.53 9.58 -4.27
C LEU A 138 -7.94 10.17 -4.33
N PRO A 139 -8.85 9.58 -5.11
CA PRO A 139 -10.26 9.90 -4.96
C PRO A 139 -10.76 9.37 -3.62
N LYS A 140 -11.70 10.08 -3.03
CA LYS A 140 -12.39 9.56 -1.85
C LYS A 140 -13.29 8.39 -2.25
N PRO A 141 -13.36 7.34 -1.43
CA PRO A 141 -14.16 6.14 -1.75
C PRO A 141 -15.63 6.42 -2.06
N GLU A 142 -16.19 7.47 -1.43
CA GLU A 142 -17.59 7.89 -1.62
C GLU A 142 -17.81 8.59 -2.97
N GLU A 143 -16.76 9.18 -3.55
CA GLU A 143 -16.84 9.94 -4.79
C GLU A 143 -16.54 9.05 -6.01
N MET A 144 -15.59 8.13 -5.88
CA MET A 144 -15.09 7.39 -7.02
C MET A 144 -14.47 6.04 -6.61
N ALA A 145 -14.88 4.96 -7.24
CA ALA A 145 -14.37 3.64 -6.93
C ALA A 145 -12.92 3.45 -7.41
N SER A 146 -12.03 3.17 -6.48
CA SER A 146 -10.66 2.74 -6.73
C SER A 146 -10.16 1.89 -5.56
N SER A 147 -9.16 1.06 -5.80
CA SER A 147 -8.50 0.24 -4.77
C SER A 147 -7.16 0.84 -4.29
N GLY A 148 -6.97 2.16 -4.45
CA GLY A 148 -5.68 2.79 -4.19
C GLY A 148 -4.65 2.45 -5.26
N SER A 149 -3.40 2.21 -4.87
CA SER A 149 -2.37 1.73 -5.79
C SER A 149 -2.75 0.36 -6.32
N PHE A 150 -2.96 0.25 -7.64
CA PHE A 150 -3.43 -0.98 -8.26
C PHE A 150 -2.30 -1.98 -8.53
N PHE A 151 -1.10 -1.49 -8.85
CA PHE A 151 0.06 -2.35 -9.10
C PHE A 151 1.11 -2.23 -8.00
N LYS A 152 1.69 -3.37 -7.62
CA LYS A 152 2.87 -3.43 -6.74
C LYS A 152 4.08 -2.84 -7.45
N ASN A 153 5.01 -2.24 -6.69
CA ASN A 153 6.33 -1.95 -7.23
C ASN A 153 7.07 -3.25 -7.57
N VAL A 154 7.94 -3.20 -8.58
CA VAL A 154 8.70 -4.36 -9.04
C VAL A 154 10.03 -4.41 -8.31
N TYR A 155 10.42 -5.59 -7.82
CA TYR A 155 11.75 -5.86 -7.29
C TYR A 155 12.51 -6.72 -8.28
N LEU A 156 13.75 -6.34 -8.57
CA LEU A 156 14.57 -6.92 -9.63
C LEU A 156 15.84 -7.56 -9.05
N ASP A 157 16.44 -8.46 -9.82
CA ASP A 157 17.83 -8.81 -9.62
C ASP A 157 18.78 -7.70 -10.09
N ASP A 158 20.07 -7.84 -9.78
CA ASP A 158 21.07 -6.81 -10.08
C ASP A 158 21.26 -6.60 -11.60
N GLN A 159 21.15 -7.65 -12.40
CA GLN A 159 21.31 -7.58 -13.85
C GLN A 159 20.17 -6.81 -14.51
N GLU A 160 18.93 -7.11 -14.14
CA GLU A 160 17.75 -6.39 -14.63
C GLU A 160 17.71 -4.93 -14.15
N ALA A 161 18.12 -4.69 -12.90
CA ALA A 161 18.23 -3.35 -12.34
C ALA A 161 19.20 -2.49 -13.16
N GLU A 162 20.37 -3.02 -13.52
CA GLU A 162 21.36 -2.30 -14.33
C GLU A 162 20.86 -2.04 -15.76
N ARG A 163 20.19 -3.02 -16.38
CA ARG A 163 19.53 -2.84 -17.67
C ARG A 163 18.54 -1.69 -17.66
N LEU A 164 17.72 -1.59 -16.62
CA LEU A 164 16.74 -0.50 -16.52
C LEU A 164 17.38 0.86 -16.21
N ARG A 165 18.45 0.90 -15.40
CA ARG A 165 19.23 2.13 -15.20
C ARG A 165 19.79 2.64 -16.52
N SER A 166 20.29 1.75 -17.39
CA SER A 166 20.76 2.13 -18.73
C SER A 166 19.67 2.70 -19.65
N MET A 167 18.40 2.39 -19.35
CA MET A 167 17.21 2.95 -20.01
C MET A 167 16.68 4.23 -19.32
N ASN A 168 17.42 4.80 -18.37
CA ASN A 168 17.01 5.94 -17.53
C ASN A 168 15.72 5.68 -16.71
N VAL A 169 15.44 4.42 -16.36
CA VAL A 169 14.37 4.07 -15.42
C VAL A 169 14.90 4.23 -14.00
N PRO A 170 14.17 4.93 -13.10
CA PRO A 170 14.61 5.05 -11.72
C PRO A 170 14.55 3.67 -11.02
N VAL A 171 15.67 3.28 -10.45
CA VAL A 171 15.79 2.08 -9.61
C VAL A 171 16.21 2.53 -8.22
N TRP A 172 15.32 2.34 -7.25
CA TRP A 172 15.53 2.72 -5.85
C TRP A 172 16.36 1.67 -5.11
N GLU A 173 16.68 1.97 -3.87
CA GLU A 173 17.35 1.04 -2.97
C GLU A 173 16.63 -0.32 -2.92
N GLY A 174 17.41 -1.41 -2.85
CA GLY A 174 16.89 -2.78 -2.93
C GLY A 174 16.38 -3.17 -4.32
N ASN A 175 16.89 -2.52 -5.39
CA ASN A 175 16.50 -2.77 -6.80
C ASN A 175 14.99 -2.65 -7.05
N LYS A 176 14.35 -1.73 -6.36
CA LYS A 176 12.93 -1.47 -6.46
C LYS A 176 12.62 -0.47 -7.57
N VAL A 177 11.76 -0.84 -8.52
CA VAL A 177 11.29 0.02 -9.61
C VAL A 177 9.88 0.53 -9.29
N PRO A 178 9.64 1.85 -9.33
CA PRO A 178 8.32 2.40 -9.07
C PRO A 178 7.38 2.18 -10.26
N SER A 179 6.40 1.29 -10.11
CA SER A 179 5.43 0.97 -11.17
C SER A 179 4.63 2.19 -11.63
N GLY A 180 4.38 3.16 -10.73
CA GLY A 180 3.74 4.42 -11.11
C GLY A 180 4.56 5.23 -12.11
N TRP A 181 5.88 5.24 -11.98
CA TRP A 181 6.77 5.88 -12.93
C TRP A 181 6.71 5.20 -14.31
N LEU A 182 6.73 3.85 -14.34
CA LEU A 182 6.63 3.09 -15.58
C LEU A 182 5.33 3.40 -16.34
N ILE A 183 4.19 3.41 -15.63
CA ILE A 183 2.87 3.69 -16.19
C ILE A 183 2.78 5.14 -16.71
N ASP A 184 3.28 6.11 -15.93
CA ASP A 184 3.31 7.53 -16.33
C ASP A 184 4.18 7.74 -17.57
N HIS A 185 5.42 7.23 -17.59
CA HIS A 185 6.36 7.35 -18.71
C HIS A 185 6.02 6.46 -19.91
N ALA A 186 5.11 5.49 -19.74
CA ALA A 186 4.46 4.83 -20.86
C ALA A 186 3.37 5.69 -21.51
N GLY A 187 3.06 6.86 -20.94
CA GLY A 187 2.04 7.77 -21.45
C GLY A 187 0.61 7.27 -21.18
N LEU A 188 0.40 6.48 -20.10
CA LEU A 188 -0.91 5.88 -19.78
C LEU A 188 -1.73 6.73 -18.82
N LYS A 189 -1.13 7.70 -18.16
CA LYS A 189 -1.81 8.62 -17.23
C LYS A 189 -2.95 9.34 -17.94
N GLY A 190 -4.14 9.33 -17.33
CA GLY A 190 -5.36 9.89 -17.91
C GLY A 190 -6.04 9.03 -18.97
N LYS A 191 -5.44 7.92 -19.43
CA LYS A 191 -6.05 7.05 -20.45
C LYS A 191 -7.07 6.10 -19.85
N SER A 192 -8.13 5.85 -20.59
CA SER A 192 -9.20 4.92 -20.25
C SER A 192 -9.10 3.62 -21.06
N PHE A 193 -9.30 2.50 -20.39
CA PHE A 193 -9.31 1.14 -20.94
C PHE A 193 -10.54 0.41 -20.40
N TYR A 194 -11.45 -0.02 -21.25
CA TYR A 194 -12.62 -0.82 -20.87
C TYR A 194 -13.43 -0.24 -19.71
N GLY A 195 -13.56 1.10 -19.64
CA GLY A 195 -14.27 1.79 -18.57
C GLY A 195 -13.49 2.00 -17.26
N MET A 196 -12.23 1.59 -17.24
CA MET A 196 -11.28 1.91 -16.17
C MET A 196 -10.31 2.98 -16.65
N ARG A 197 -10.04 4.02 -15.84
CA ARG A 197 -9.11 5.11 -16.18
C ARG A 197 -7.89 5.11 -15.27
N VAL A 198 -6.71 5.25 -15.84
CA VAL A 198 -5.49 5.57 -15.10
C VAL A 198 -5.59 7.01 -14.61
N SER A 199 -5.51 7.23 -13.31
CA SER A 199 -5.67 8.56 -12.71
C SER A 199 -4.67 9.58 -13.27
N GLU A 200 -5.14 10.78 -13.54
CA GLU A 200 -4.28 11.90 -13.95
C GLU A 200 -3.38 12.42 -12.83
N LYS A 201 -3.81 12.21 -11.57
CA LYS A 201 -3.07 12.67 -10.39
C LYS A 201 -1.97 11.69 -9.98
N ALA A 202 -2.22 10.39 -10.09
CA ALA A 202 -1.27 9.34 -9.70
C ALA A 202 -1.44 8.10 -10.58
N ALA A 203 -0.44 7.78 -11.38
CA ALA A 203 -0.51 6.73 -12.40
C ALA A 203 -0.70 5.30 -11.86
N LEU A 204 -0.42 5.06 -10.56
CA LEU A 204 -0.70 3.78 -9.90
C LEU A 204 -2.19 3.55 -9.63
N ILE A 205 -3.02 4.58 -9.71
CA ILE A 205 -4.43 4.51 -9.34
C ILE A 205 -5.27 4.23 -10.57
N LEU A 206 -6.00 3.12 -10.52
CA LEU A 206 -6.99 2.76 -11.53
C LEU A 206 -8.37 3.09 -10.99
N ILE A 207 -9.10 3.96 -11.70
CA ILE A 207 -10.40 4.49 -11.32
C ILE A 207 -11.47 3.82 -12.16
N ASN A 208 -12.55 3.37 -11.54
CA ASN A 208 -13.71 2.90 -12.28
C ASN A 208 -14.57 4.10 -12.71
N GLU A 209 -14.59 4.39 -14.01
CA GLU A 209 -15.47 5.41 -14.61
C GLU A 209 -16.79 4.84 -15.09
N SER A 210 -16.76 3.66 -15.70
CA SER A 210 -17.94 3.06 -16.31
C SER A 210 -17.86 1.54 -16.48
N ALA A 211 -16.82 0.90 -15.92
CA ALA A 211 -16.69 -0.56 -15.96
C ALA A 211 -17.84 -1.21 -15.14
N GLN A 212 -18.55 -2.15 -15.76
CA GLN A 212 -19.75 -2.78 -15.18
C GLN A 212 -19.51 -4.23 -14.76
N SER A 213 -18.30 -4.74 -14.97
CA SER A 213 -17.97 -6.13 -14.64
C SER A 213 -16.48 -6.29 -14.32
N TYR A 214 -16.18 -7.37 -13.61
CA TYR A 214 -14.78 -7.78 -13.38
C TYR A 214 -14.02 -8.03 -14.71
N ALA A 215 -14.72 -8.50 -15.77
CA ALA A 215 -14.09 -8.70 -17.07
C ALA A 215 -13.50 -7.40 -17.65
N HIS A 216 -14.16 -6.27 -17.49
CA HIS A 216 -13.65 -4.96 -17.91
C HIS A 216 -12.38 -4.56 -17.12
N LEU A 217 -12.38 -4.76 -15.81
CA LEU A 217 -11.20 -4.51 -14.97
C LEU A 217 -10.02 -5.42 -15.41
N LYS A 218 -10.31 -6.70 -15.64
CA LYS A 218 -9.31 -7.67 -16.09
C LYS A 218 -8.69 -7.26 -17.42
N GLN A 219 -9.52 -6.90 -18.41
CA GLN A 219 -9.05 -6.42 -19.71
C GLN A 219 -8.21 -5.15 -19.61
N ALA A 220 -8.65 -4.17 -18.81
CA ALA A 220 -7.90 -2.95 -18.57
C ALA A 220 -6.53 -3.23 -17.95
N ARG A 221 -6.48 -4.10 -16.93
CA ARG A 221 -5.24 -4.56 -16.30
C ARG A 221 -4.30 -5.22 -17.31
N GLU A 222 -4.79 -6.17 -18.09
CA GLU A 222 -4.01 -6.92 -19.07
C GLU A 222 -3.44 -6.01 -20.16
N GLU A 223 -4.21 -5.03 -20.62
CA GLU A 223 -3.74 -4.03 -21.59
C GLU A 223 -2.61 -3.16 -21.02
N ILE A 224 -2.76 -2.65 -19.79
CA ILE A 224 -1.71 -1.89 -19.11
C ILE A 224 -0.45 -2.73 -18.94
N VAL A 225 -0.57 -3.97 -18.46
CA VAL A 225 0.56 -4.89 -18.27
C VAL A 225 1.27 -5.14 -19.61
N SER A 226 0.52 -5.42 -20.69
CA SER A 226 1.07 -5.67 -22.01
C SER A 226 1.87 -4.46 -22.56
N ILE A 227 1.38 -3.24 -22.33
CA ILE A 227 2.08 -2.02 -22.76
C ILE A 227 3.40 -1.86 -21.99
N ILE A 228 3.39 -2.08 -20.68
CA ILE A 228 4.59 -2.00 -19.84
C ILE A 228 5.60 -3.09 -20.20
N GLU A 229 5.14 -4.31 -20.43
CA GLU A 229 5.99 -5.44 -20.83
C GLU A 229 6.67 -5.18 -22.17
N LYS A 230 5.93 -4.69 -23.17
CA LYS A 230 6.49 -4.34 -24.48
C LYS A 230 7.53 -3.22 -24.38
N LYS A 231 7.33 -2.24 -23.49
CA LYS A 231 8.21 -1.06 -23.39
C LYS A 231 9.44 -1.30 -22.52
N TYR A 232 9.29 -2.03 -21.42
CA TYR A 232 10.34 -2.16 -20.40
C TYR A 232 10.78 -3.61 -20.14
N GLY A 233 10.07 -4.61 -20.68
CA GLY A 233 10.33 -6.03 -20.39
C GLY A 233 9.92 -6.45 -18.98
N LEU A 234 9.00 -5.71 -18.34
CA LEU A 234 8.58 -5.95 -16.96
C LEU A 234 7.10 -6.30 -16.89
N THR A 235 6.77 -7.35 -16.16
CA THR A 235 5.39 -7.74 -15.88
C THR A 235 4.93 -7.14 -14.56
N LEU A 236 3.95 -6.23 -14.59
CA LEU A 236 3.36 -5.66 -13.38
C LEU A 236 2.43 -6.66 -12.70
N LYS A 237 2.50 -6.71 -11.36
CA LYS A 237 1.59 -7.52 -10.53
C LYS A 237 0.61 -6.61 -9.79
N GLN A 238 -0.68 -6.98 -9.81
CA GLN A 238 -1.68 -6.23 -9.05
C GLN A 238 -1.49 -6.40 -7.54
N GLU A 239 -1.86 -5.37 -6.79
CA GLU A 239 -1.90 -5.40 -5.32
C GLU A 239 -3.24 -5.93 -4.77
N PRO A 240 -4.40 -5.55 -5.32
CA PRO A 240 -5.69 -6.10 -4.89
C PRO A 240 -5.78 -7.61 -5.09
N VAL A 241 -6.39 -8.29 -4.12
CA VAL A 241 -6.66 -9.73 -4.18
C VAL A 241 -7.98 -9.95 -4.94
N GLU A 242 -7.98 -10.92 -5.86
CA GLU A 242 -9.19 -11.39 -6.51
C GLU A 242 -9.88 -12.40 -5.61
N LEU A 243 -11.19 -12.24 -5.44
CA LEU A 243 -12.04 -13.23 -4.78
C LEU A 243 -12.72 -14.06 -5.88
N GLU A 244 -12.55 -15.37 -5.82
CA GLU A 244 -13.21 -16.36 -6.69
C GLU A 244 -14.63 -16.64 -6.22
#